data_1f1b223950dfa4b6bbadf3d5fb26c9cc
#
_entry.id   1f1b223950dfa4b6bbadf3d5fb26c9cc
#
_cell.length_a   1.000
_cell.length_b   1.000
_cell.length_c   1.000
_cell.angle_alpha   90.00
_cell.angle_beta   90.00
_cell.angle_gamma   90.00
#
_symmetry.space_group_name_H-M   'P 1'
#
loop_
_entity.id
_entity.type
_entity.pdbx_description
1 polymer ?
#
loop_
_entity_poly.entity_id
_entity_poly.type
_entity_poly.pdbx_seq_one_letter_code
_entity_poly.pdbx_strand_id
1 'polypeptide(L)'
;MAEKQTAGRNLLGEFAPKFAELNDDILFGEVWSREEELSPHARSMITVSALISGGNFEQLTPHLQKAKVNGVTKEEIAEIITHLSFYVGWPKAWSAFNMAKEIYQN
;
A
#
# COMPACT_ATOMS: atom_id res chain seq x y z
N MET A 1 4.36 16.99 5.07
CA MET A 1 3.02 16.79 4.53
C MET A 1 3.09 16.00 3.24
N ALA A 2 2.25 15.01 3.11
CA ALA A 2 2.24 14.19 1.90
C ALA A 2 1.77 14.99 0.68
N GLU A 3 2.29 14.64 -0.48
CA GLU A 3 1.83 15.24 -1.72
C GLU A 3 0.35 14.92 -1.95
N LYS A 4 -0.32 15.84 -2.62
CA LYS A 4 -1.73 15.64 -2.94
C LYS A 4 -1.87 14.51 -3.96
N GLN A 5 -2.70 13.53 -3.63
CA GLN A 5 -2.94 12.41 -4.52
C GLN A 5 -3.94 12.79 -5.61
N THR A 6 -3.63 12.46 -6.84
CA THR A 6 -4.51 12.73 -7.99
C THR A 6 -4.73 11.49 -8.85
N ALA A 7 -4.27 10.32 -8.40
CA ALA A 7 -4.37 9.11 -9.22
C ALA A 7 -5.81 8.75 -9.57
N GLY A 8 -6.74 8.95 -8.62
CA GLY A 8 -8.14 8.66 -8.90
C GLY A 8 -8.68 9.51 -10.02
N ARG A 9 -8.43 10.81 -9.95
CA ARG A 9 -8.89 11.73 -10.98
C ARG A 9 -8.24 11.46 -12.33
N ASN A 10 -6.94 11.14 -12.32
CA ASN A 10 -6.22 10.88 -13.56
C ASN A 10 -6.73 9.64 -14.27
N LEU A 11 -7.08 8.61 -13.52
CA LEU A 11 -7.47 7.32 -14.11
C LEU A 11 -8.97 7.15 -14.25
N LEU A 12 -9.76 7.67 -13.34
CA LEU A 12 -11.19 7.39 -13.25
C LEU A 12 -12.07 8.62 -13.14
N GLY A 13 -11.49 9.82 -13.22
CA GLY A 13 -12.24 11.04 -12.98
C GLY A 13 -13.43 11.24 -13.91
N GLU A 14 -13.32 10.81 -15.17
CA GLU A 14 -14.41 10.95 -16.11
C GLU A 14 -15.43 9.82 -16.00
N PHE A 15 -14.94 8.60 -15.73
CA PHE A 15 -15.82 7.45 -15.65
C PHE A 15 -16.54 7.34 -14.31
N ALA A 16 -15.84 7.62 -13.22
CA ALA A 16 -16.38 7.47 -11.87
C ALA A 16 -15.91 8.65 -10.98
N PRO A 17 -16.46 9.85 -11.22
CA PRO A 17 -15.97 11.04 -10.52
C PRO A 17 -16.12 10.99 -9.02
N LYS A 18 -17.18 10.40 -8.49
CA LYS A 18 -17.34 10.30 -7.03
C LYS A 18 -16.31 9.35 -6.43
N PHE A 19 -16.06 8.24 -7.09
CA PHE A 19 -15.03 7.30 -6.62
C PHE A 19 -13.65 7.96 -6.64
N ALA A 20 -13.36 8.70 -7.72
CA ALA A 20 -12.08 9.42 -7.83
C ALA A 20 -11.92 10.44 -6.70
N GLU A 21 -13.00 11.17 -6.40
CA GLU A 21 -13.00 12.14 -5.31
C GLU A 21 -12.75 11.46 -3.97
N LEU A 22 -13.43 10.35 -3.72
CA LEU A 22 -13.27 9.62 -2.46
C LEU A 22 -11.84 9.09 -2.31
N ASN A 23 -11.28 8.59 -3.39
CA ASN A 23 -9.90 8.10 -3.36
C ASN A 23 -8.92 9.23 -3.08
N ASP A 24 -9.02 10.33 -3.82
CA ASP A 24 -8.03 11.40 -3.76
C ASP A 24 -8.19 12.28 -2.53
N ASP A 25 -9.43 12.71 -2.26
CA ASP A 25 -9.66 13.74 -1.24
C ASP A 25 -9.93 13.15 0.14
N ILE A 26 -10.64 12.01 0.21
CA ILE A 26 -11.01 11.44 1.50
C ILE A 26 -9.98 10.42 1.96
N LEU A 27 -9.72 9.39 1.16
CA LEU A 27 -8.76 8.37 1.59
C LEU A 27 -7.37 8.98 1.76
N PHE A 28 -6.82 9.55 0.71
CA PHE A 28 -5.46 10.06 0.78
C PHE A 28 -5.38 11.47 1.34
N GLY A 29 -6.40 12.29 1.12
CA GLY A 29 -6.40 13.67 1.61
C GLY A 29 -6.74 13.81 3.09
N GLU A 30 -7.60 12.94 3.61
CA GLU A 30 -8.02 13.05 5.01
C GLU A 30 -7.54 11.87 5.85
N VAL A 31 -7.76 10.63 5.41
CA VAL A 31 -7.42 9.47 6.26
C VAL A 31 -5.91 9.32 6.39
N TRP A 32 -5.20 9.33 5.27
CA TRP A 32 -3.74 9.16 5.30
C TRP A 32 -3.01 10.35 5.95
N SER A 33 -3.65 11.50 6.04
CA SER A 33 -3.02 12.66 6.69
C SER A 33 -3.22 12.70 8.20
N ARG A 34 -3.93 11.72 8.77
CA ARG A 34 -4.13 11.63 10.23
C ARG A 34 -2.89 11.00 10.87
N GLU A 35 -1.77 11.69 10.74
CA GLU A 35 -0.46 11.12 11.11
C GLU A 35 -0.24 11.02 12.61
N GLU A 36 -0.94 11.84 13.39
CA GLU A 36 -0.83 11.76 14.84
C GLU A 36 -1.56 10.52 15.39
N GLU A 37 -2.62 10.08 14.72
CA GLU A 37 -3.37 8.89 15.14
C GLU A 37 -2.68 7.61 14.72
N LEU A 38 -2.06 7.61 13.53
CA LEU A 38 -1.35 6.44 13.02
C LEU A 38 -0.35 6.93 11.98
N SER A 39 0.92 6.59 12.16
CA SER A 39 1.98 7.11 11.30
C SER A 39 1.84 6.59 9.86
N PRO A 40 2.37 7.32 8.87
CA PRO A 40 2.41 6.80 7.50
C PRO A 40 3.15 5.46 7.40
N HIS A 41 4.19 5.27 8.18
CA HIS A 41 4.93 4.01 8.25
C HIS A 41 3.99 2.86 8.65
N ALA A 42 3.25 3.04 9.75
CA ALA A 42 2.33 2.00 10.21
C ALA A 42 1.17 1.79 9.24
N ARG A 43 0.63 2.88 8.67
CA ARG A 43 -0.46 2.75 7.68
C ARG A 43 -0.02 1.94 6.48
N SER A 44 1.21 2.18 6.00
CA SER A 44 1.74 1.41 4.88
C SER A 44 1.86 -0.07 5.22
N MET A 45 2.34 -0.40 6.41
CA MET A 45 2.45 -1.81 6.81
C MET A 45 1.09 -2.49 6.87
N ILE A 46 0.10 -1.79 7.41
CA ILE A 46 -1.27 -2.31 7.48
C ILE A 46 -1.86 -2.49 6.08
N THR A 47 -1.68 -1.50 5.22
CA THR A 47 -2.23 -1.54 3.85
C THR A 47 -1.60 -2.67 3.05
N VAL A 48 -0.27 -2.80 3.11
CA VAL A 48 0.43 -3.89 2.42
C VAL A 48 -0.09 -5.25 2.92
N SER A 49 -0.24 -5.39 4.23
CA SER A 49 -0.74 -6.63 4.81
C SER A 49 -2.16 -6.96 4.33
N ALA A 50 -3.02 -5.95 4.28
CA ALA A 50 -4.40 -6.13 3.82
C ALA A 50 -4.44 -6.56 2.35
N LEU A 51 -3.62 -5.92 1.51
CA LEU A 51 -3.61 -6.22 0.08
C LEU A 51 -3.08 -7.63 -0.19
N ILE A 52 -2.04 -8.03 0.54
CA ILE A 52 -1.51 -9.39 0.41
C ILE A 52 -2.56 -10.40 0.85
N SER A 53 -3.19 -10.16 1.99
CA SER A 53 -4.21 -11.07 2.53
C SER A 53 -5.38 -11.24 1.58
N GLY A 54 -5.80 -10.16 0.93
CA GLY A 54 -6.90 -10.21 -0.02
C GLY A 54 -6.51 -10.68 -1.41
N GLY A 55 -5.23 -10.87 -1.68
CA GLY A 55 -4.77 -11.23 -3.02
C GLY A 55 -4.86 -10.09 -4.01
N ASN A 56 -4.82 -8.84 -3.54
CA ASN A 56 -4.99 -7.65 -4.37
C ASN A 56 -3.64 -7.18 -4.90
N PHE A 57 -3.03 -8.02 -5.75
CA PHE A 57 -1.64 -7.79 -6.14
C PHE A 57 -1.46 -6.63 -7.11
N GLU A 58 -2.51 -6.29 -7.89
CA GLU A 58 -2.42 -5.12 -8.77
C GLU A 58 -2.21 -3.83 -7.99
N GLN A 59 -2.84 -3.72 -6.81
CA GLN A 59 -2.69 -2.55 -5.97
C GLN A 59 -1.47 -2.65 -5.06
N LEU A 60 -0.89 -3.84 -4.94
CA LEU A 60 0.23 -4.04 -4.02
C LEU A 60 1.48 -3.28 -4.46
N THR A 61 1.78 -3.27 -5.76
CA THR A 61 2.98 -2.61 -6.26
C THR A 61 3.04 -1.13 -5.87
N PRO A 62 2.01 -0.31 -6.17
CA PRO A 62 2.08 1.09 -5.75
C PRO A 62 2.15 1.26 -4.23
N HIS A 63 1.54 0.35 -3.48
CA HIS A 63 1.60 0.47 -2.02
C HIS A 63 2.93 -0.01 -1.44
N LEU A 64 3.62 -0.95 -2.10
CA LEU A 64 4.99 -1.27 -1.72
C LEU A 64 5.91 -0.07 -1.97
N GLN A 65 5.72 0.62 -3.09
CA GLN A 65 6.48 1.82 -3.38
C GLN A 65 6.22 2.90 -2.33
N LYS A 66 4.95 3.09 -1.98
CA LYS A 66 4.58 4.05 -0.94
C LYS A 66 5.14 3.66 0.41
N ALA A 67 5.15 2.37 0.72
CA ALA A 67 5.72 1.87 1.96
C ALA A 67 7.21 2.22 2.05
N LYS A 68 7.93 2.05 0.94
CA LYS A 68 9.35 2.40 0.90
C LYS A 68 9.55 3.87 1.17
N VAL A 69 8.75 4.74 0.54
CA VAL A 69 8.81 6.19 0.78
C VAL A 69 8.50 6.49 2.24
N ASN A 70 7.56 5.78 2.84
CA ASN A 70 7.13 6.03 4.22
C ASN A 70 8.04 5.33 5.26
N GLY A 71 9.20 4.85 4.83
CA GLY A 71 10.20 4.35 5.75
C GLY A 71 10.07 2.90 6.16
N VAL A 72 9.20 2.13 5.50
CA VAL A 72 9.13 0.69 5.76
C VAL A 72 10.33 0.06 5.08
N THR A 73 11.19 -0.57 5.87
CA THR A 73 12.47 -1.08 5.38
C THR A 73 12.31 -2.42 4.68
N LYS A 74 13.35 -2.79 3.92
CA LYS A 74 13.40 -4.09 3.28
C LYS A 74 13.25 -5.21 4.32
N GLU A 75 13.92 -5.06 5.45
CA GLU A 75 13.84 -6.05 6.52
C GLU A 75 12.44 -6.14 7.10
N GLU A 76 11.76 -5.01 7.25
CA GLU A 76 10.40 -5.01 7.73
C GLU A 76 9.45 -5.68 6.75
N ILE A 77 9.59 -5.37 5.46
CA ILE A 77 8.75 -6.01 4.43
C ILE A 77 8.97 -7.53 4.42
N ALA A 78 10.24 -7.95 4.49
CA ALA A 78 10.53 -9.39 4.52
C ALA A 78 9.88 -10.06 5.74
N GLU A 79 9.95 -9.40 6.89
CA GLU A 79 9.35 -9.96 8.10
C GLU A 79 7.84 -10.00 8.04
N ILE A 80 7.22 -8.93 7.49
CA ILE A 80 5.77 -8.89 7.32
C ILE A 80 5.30 -10.06 6.46
N ILE A 81 5.93 -10.25 5.30
CA ILE A 81 5.49 -11.30 4.38
C ILE A 81 5.75 -12.68 4.96
N THR A 82 6.90 -12.86 5.64
CA THR A 82 7.20 -14.11 6.32
C THR A 82 6.12 -14.45 7.34
N HIS A 83 5.76 -13.47 8.17
CA HIS A 83 4.72 -13.65 9.16
C HIS A 83 3.38 -13.99 8.51
N LEU A 84 3.00 -13.22 7.49
CA LEU A 84 1.72 -13.40 6.81
C LEU A 84 1.59 -14.76 6.15
N SER A 85 2.72 -15.39 5.73
CA SER A 85 2.65 -16.67 5.03
C SER A 85 1.93 -17.73 5.84
N PHE A 86 1.95 -17.63 7.17
CA PHE A 86 1.28 -18.56 8.06
C PHE A 86 -0.21 -18.26 8.24
N TYR A 87 -0.67 -17.09 7.82
CA TYR A 87 -2.05 -16.66 7.99
C TYR A 87 -2.83 -16.60 6.68
N VAL A 88 -2.14 -16.29 5.58
CA VAL A 88 -2.80 -16.08 4.29
C VAL A 88 -2.45 -17.15 3.26
N GLY A 89 -1.46 -18.00 3.56
CA GLY A 89 -1.06 -19.06 2.66
C GLY A 89 0.20 -18.74 1.90
N TRP A 90 0.96 -19.79 1.62
CA TRP A 90 2.27 -19.68 0.99
C TRP A 90 2.23 -19.06 -0.42
N PRO A 91 1.24 -19.41 -1.27
CA PRO A 91 1.21 -18.83 -2.62
C PRO A 91 1.09 -17.30 -2.62
N LYS A 92 0.27 -16.73 -1.75
CA LYS A 92 0.15 -15.27 -1.68
C LYS A 92 1.45 -14.63 -1.19
N ALA A 93 2.09 -15.27 -0.20
CA ALA A 93 3.37 -14.76 0.30
C ALA A 93 4.43 -14.81 -0.79
N TRP A 94 4.48 -15.88 -1.56
CA TRP A 94 5.44 -16.00 -2.65
C TRP A 94 5.26 -14.92 -3.69
N SER A 95 4.01 -14.68 -4.10
CA SER A 95 3.71 -13.61 -5.06
C SER A 95 4.13 -12.25 -4.51
N ALA A 96 3.85 -12.00 -3.23
CA ALA A 96 4.23 -10.74 -2.60
C ALA A 96 5.75 -10.57 -2.57
N PHE A 97 6.49 -11.63 -2.28
CA PHE A 97 7.95 -11.55 -2.26
C PHE A 97 8.52 -11.25 -3.65
N ASN A 98 7.94 -11.86 -4.70
CA ASN A 98 8.41 -11.58 -6.05
C ASN A 98 8.26 -10.09 -6.39
N MET A 99 7.19 -9.47 -5.95
CA MET A 99 6.97 -8.04 -6.18
C MET A 99 7.85 -7.18 -5.30
N ALA A 100 7.94 -7.54 -4.02
CA ALA A 100 8.69 -6.73 -3.05
C ALA A 100 10.18 -6.69 -3.38
N LYS A 101 10.76 -7.81 -3.80
CA LYS A 101 12.19 -7.82 -4.07
C LYS A 101 12.57 -6.91 -5.22
N GLU A 102 11.67 -6.68 -6.18
CA GLU A 102 11.96 -5.75 -7.27
C GLU A 102 11.94 -4.31 -6.80
N ILE A 103 11.03 -3.98 -5.90
CA ILE A 103 10.91 -2.62 -5.38
C ILE A 103 12.04 -2.28 -4.42
N TYR A 104 12.49 -3.28 -3.66
CA TYR A 104 13.52 -3.10 -2.64
C TYR A 104 14.90 -3.59 -3.07
N GLN A 105 15.18 -3.55 -4.36
CA GLN A 105 16.46 -4.04 -4.87
C GLN A 105 17.67 -3.30 -4.34
N ASN A 106 17.49 -2.05 -4.00
CA ASN A 106 18.62 -1.25 -3.51
C ASN A 106 18.55 -1.13 -2.01
#